data_2f9c3c6bb13b48cb0a2a0676eb7ee426
#
_entry.id   2f9c3c6bb13b48cb0a2a0676eb7ee426
#
_cell.length_a   1.000
_cell.length_b   1.000
_cell.length_c   1.000
_cell.angle_alpha   90.00
_cell.angle_beta   90.00
_cell.angle_gamma   90.00
#
_symmetry.space_group_name_H-M   'P 1'
#
loop_
_entity.id
_entity.type
_entity.pdbx_description
1 polymer ?
#
loop_
_entity_poly.entity_id
_entity_poly.type
_entity_poly.pdbx_seq_one_letter_code
_entity_poly.pdbx_strand_id
1 'polypeptide(L)'
;MFDKSMTIEGFDDEIFSAIGEEERRQEEHSELIASENYTSPRVMQAQGTVLTNKYAEGYPGKRYYGGCEYVDKAEDLAIDRVKALFGAD
;
A
#
# COMPACT_ATOMS: atom_id res chain seq x y z
N MET A 1 18.68 13.14 0.56
CA MET A 1 17.26 12.94 0.25
C MET A 1 16.43 13.22 1.50
N PHE A 2 15.21 12.74 1.59
CA PHE A 2 14.37 13.03 2.76
C PHE A 2 14.80 12.21 3.98
N ASP A 3 14.64 12.80 5.16
CA ASP A 3 14.88 12.11 6.42
C ASP A 3 13.74 11.15 6.71
N LYS A 4 14.08 9.92 7.08
CA LYS A 4 13.09 8.87 7.36
C LYS A 4 12.23 9.16 8.60
N SER A 5 12.66 10.10 9.44
CA SER A 5 11.89 10.53 10.62
C SER A 5 10.80 11.55 10.29
N MET A 6 10.76 12.04 9.06
CA MET A 6 9.70 12.97 8.64
C MET A 6 8.34 12.29 8.70
N THR A 7 7.42 12.89 9.44
CA THR A 7 6.05 12.40 9.60
C THR A 7 5.08 13.55 9.43
N ILE A 8 3.81 13.23 9.25
CA ILE A 8 2.74 14.23 9.13
C ILE A 8 2.52 14.92 10.49
N GLU A 9 2.56 14.14 11.57
CA GLU A 9 2.39 14.65 12.93
C GLU A 9 3.45 15.70 13.24
N GLY A 10 3.01 16.86 13.76
CA GLY A 10 3.93 17.96 14.08
C GLY A 10 4.33 18.81 12.87
N PHE A 11 4.05 18.36 11.66
CA PHE A 11 4.30 19.14 10.43
C PHE A 11 3.00 19.70 9.85
N ASP A 12 1.98 18.87 9.70
CA ASP A 12 0.66 19.28 9.23
C ASP A 12 -0.39 18.65 10.15
N ASP A 13 -0.64 19.32 11.26
CA ASP A 13 -1.55 18.80 12.28
C ASP A 13 -3.02 18.82 11.84
N GLU A 14 -3.38 19.64 10.86
CA GLU A 14 -4.75 19.67 10.33
C GLU A 14 -5.06 18.37 9.59
N ILE A 15 -4.18 17.95 8.69
CA ILE A 15 -4.39 16.67 7.98
C ILE A 15 -4.21 15.47 8.92
N PHE A 16 -3.26 15.54 9.84
CA PHE A 16 -3.05 14.49 10.83
C PHE A 16 -4.30 14.28 11.69
N SER A 17 -4.92 15.37 12.14
CA SER A 17 -6.16 15.34 12.92
C SER A 17 -7.31 14.75 12.10
N ALA A 18 -7.45 15.17 10.84
CA ALA A 18 -8.51 14.66 9.97
C ALA A 18 -8.38 13.14 9.73
N ILE A 19 -7.15 12.65 9.55
CA ILE A 19 -6.90 11.20 9.42
C ILE A 19 -7.31 10.46 10.69
N GLY A 20 -6.96 11.00 11.86
CA GLY A 20 -7.34 10.42 13.14
C GLY A 20 -8.85 10.40 13.37
N GLU A 21 -9.55 11.44 12.96
CA GLU A 21 -11.01 11.51 13.03
C GLU A 21 -11.67 10.48 12.11
N GLU A 22 -11.14 10.30 10.90
CA GLU A 22 -11.64 9.28 9.97
C GLU A 22 -11.37 7.87 10.48
N GLU A 23 -10.21 7.62 11.06
CA GLU A 23 -9.91 6.33 11.68
C GLU A 23 -10.94 6.00 12.77
N ARG A 24 -11.26 6.97 13.63
CA ARG A 24 -12.28 6.79 14.65
C ARG A 24 -13.65 6.54 14.06
N ARG A 25 -14.01 7.29 13.02
CA ARG A 25 -15.28 7.09 12.33
C ARG A 25 -15.42 5.67 11.80
N GLN A 26 -14.36 5.15 11.17
CA GLN A 26 -14.37 3.79 10.64
C GLN A 26 -14.51 2.74 11.75
N GLU A 27 -13.91 2.96 12.90
CA GLU A 27 -14.00 2.04 14.05
C GLU A 27 -15.36 2.06 14.74
N GLU A 28 -15.99 3.23 14.83
CA GLU A 28 -17.20 3.44 15.63
C GLU A 28 -18.51 3.28 14.84
N HIS A 29 -18.46 3.30 13.52
CA HIS A 29 -19.67 3.29 12.70
C HIS A 29 -19.72 2.04 11.80
N SER A 30 -20.94 1.54 11.57
CA SER A 30 -21.17 0.44 10.65
C SER A 30 -21.03 0.92 9.22
N GLU A 31 -20.32 0.16 8.38
CA GLU A 31 -20.17 0.46 6.97
C GLU A 31 -21.26 -0.24 6.16
N LEU A 32 -22.11 0.55 5.50
CA LEU A 32 -23.23 0.04 4.72
C LEU A 32 -23.06 0.28 3.23
N ILE A 33 -21.95 0.84 2.79
CA ILE A 33 -21.66 1.08 1.37
C ILE A 33 -21.02 -0.17 0.80
N ALA A 34 -21.76 -0.89 -0.07
CA ALA A 34 -21.35 -2.20 -0.56
C ALA A 34 -20.04 -2.19 -1.38
N SER A 35 -19.66 -1.03 -1.94
CA SER A 35 -18.45 -0.89 -2.73
C SER A 35 -17.20 -0.62 -1.90
N GLU A 36 -17.34 -0.37 -0.60
CA GLU A 36 -16.21 -0.13 0.29
C GLU A 36 -15.70 -1.44 0.89
N ASN A 37 -14.39 -1.54 1.02
CA ASN A 37 -13.74 -2.68 1.64
C ASN A 37 -12.58 -2.18 2.50
N TYR A 38 -12.62 -2.49 3.79
CA TYR A 38 -11.57 -2.07 4.71
C TYR A 38 -10.38 -3.00 4.58
N THR A 39 -9.25 -2.41 4.22
CA THR A 39 -7.99 -3.15 4.12
C THR A 39 -7.34 -3.32 5.49
N SER A 40 -6.54 -4.37 5.63
CA SER A 40 -5.78 -4.56 6.87
C SER A 40 -4.68 -3.50 7.00
N PRO A 41 -4.23 -3.21 8.24
CA PRO A 41 -3.09 -2.31 8.44
C PRO A 41 -1.83 -2.75 7.68
N ARG A 42 -1.63 -4.05 7.46
CA ARG A 42 -0.49 -4.56 6.69
C ARG A 42 -0.55 -4.16 5.23
N VAL A 43 -1.74 -4.17 4.63
CA VAL A 43 -1.92 -3.72 3.24
C VAL A 43 -1.62 -2.23 3.14
N MET A 44 -2.15 -1.42 4.06
CA MET A 44 -1.87 0.02 4.10
C MET A 44 -0.38 0.30 4.30
N GLN A 45 0.28 -0.47 5.16
CA GLN A 45 1.72 -0.34 5.38
C GLN A 45 2.51 -0.63 4.10
N ALA A 46 2.14 -1.67 3.36
CA ALA A 46 2.81 -2.01 2.11
C ALA A 46 2.70 -0.88 1.08
N GLN A 47 1.52 -0.27 0.96
CA GLN A 47 1.29 0.84 0.05
C GLN A 47 2.09 2.09 0.43
N GLY A 48 2.32 2.32 1.72
CA GLY A 48 3.04 3.48 2.22
C GLY A 48 4.56 3.31 2.24
N THR A 49 5.10 2.26 1.65
CA THR A 49 6.55 2.03 1.61
C THR A 49 7.21 2.74 0.43
N VAL A 50 8.54 2.61 0.34
CA VAL A 50 9.33 3.18 -0.77
C VAL A 50 8.96 2.59 -2.14
N LEU A 51 8.24 1.48 -2.19
CA LEU A 51 7.70 0.95 -3.44
C LEU A 51 6.82 1.98 -4.16
N THR A 52 6.20 2.88 -3.40
CA THR A 52 5.42 4.00 -3.92
C THR A 52 6.21 4.88 -4.90
N ASN A 53 7.53 4.96 -4.73
CA ASN A 53 8.40 5.82 -5.55
C ASN A 53 8.79 5.19 -6.88
N LYS A 54 8.57 3.88 -7.06
CA LYS A 54 9.13 3.18 -8.23
C LYS A 54 8.13 3.02 -9.36
N TYR A 55 8.45 3.60 -10.49
CA TYR A 55 7.71 3.41 -11.73
C TYR A 55 8.17 2.08 -12.37
N ALA A 56 7.25 1.14 -12.50
CA ALA A 56 7.56 -0.24 -12.88
C ALA A 56 6.66 -0.74 -14.02
N GLU A 57 6.56 0.05 -15.09
CA GLU A 57 5.77 -0.34 -16.27
C GLU A 57 6.32 -1.64 -16.86
N GLY A 58 5.42 -2.56 -17.16
CA GLY A 58 5.74 -3.89 -17.67
C GLY A 58 5.40 -4.97 -16.65
N TYR A 59 6.13 -6.07 -16.71
CA TYR A 59 5.94 -7.23 -15.84
C TYR A 59 7.29 -7.71 -15.30
N PRO A 60 7.30 -8.53 -14.23
CA PRO A 60 8.56 -9.07 -13.71
C PRO A 60 9.44 -9.67 -14.80
N GLY A 61 10.69 -9.25 -14.86
CA GLY A 61 11.64 -9.66 -15.87
C GLY A 61 11.44 -9.02 -17.25
N LYS A 62 10.38 -8.24 -17.43
CA LYS A 62 10.03 -7.60 -18.71
C LYS A 62 9.61 -6.16 -18.49
N ARG A 63 10.53 -5.36 -17.92
CA ARG A 63 10.26 -3.95 -17.60
C ARG A 63 10.74 -3.02 -18.70
N TYR A 64 10.07 -1.89 -18.84
CA TYR A 64 10.50 -0.83 -19.74
C TYR A 64 11.63 0.00 -19.15
N TYR A 65 11.79 0.01 -17.82
CA TYR A 65 12.78 0.81 -17.12
C TYR A 65 13.61 -0.04 -16.17
N GLY A 66 14.81 0.44 -15.85
CA GLY A 66 15.71 -0.25 -14.94
C GLY A 66 15.35 -0.05 -13.46
N GLY A 67 16.07 -0.75 -12.58
CA GLY A 67 15.91 -0.60 -11.14
C GLY A 67 14.70 -1.31 -10.56
N CYS A 68 14.20 -2.35 -11.23
CA CYS A 68 12.97 -3.06 -10.85
C CYS A 68 13.22 -4.41 -10.18
N GLU A 69 14.45 -4.77 -9.87
CA GLU A 69 14.80 -6.08 -9.31
C GLU A 69 14.07 -6.41 -8.02
N TYR A 70 13.76 -5.43 -7.20
CA TYR A 70 13.04 -5.65 -5.93
C TYR A 70 11.52 -5.50 -6.09
N VAL A 71 11.08 -4.65 -7.00
CA VAL A 71 9.65 -4.59 -7.40
C VAL A 71 9.24 -5.92 -8.03
N ASP A 72 10.12 -6.51 -8.86
CA ASP A 72 9.89 -7.82 -9.44
C ASP A 72 9.66 -8.88 -8.36
N LYS A 73 10.47 -8.86 -7.28
CA LYS A 73 10.27 -9.77 -6.15
C LYS A 73 8.91 -9.61 -5.51
N ALA A 74 8.46 -8.37 -5.33
CA ALA A 74 7.15 -8.09 -4.73
C ALA A 74 6.01 -8.62 -5.62
N GLU A 75 6.09 -8.39 -6.94
CA GLU A 75 5.09 -8.88 -7.88
C GLU A 75 5.11 -10.39 -8.02
N ASP A 76 6.28 -11.01 -8.13
CA ASP A 76 6.40 -12.47 -8.19
C ASP A 76 5.79 -13.13 -6.96
N LEU A 77 6.06 -12.59 -5.75
CA LEU A 77 5.45 -13.08 -4.52
C LEU A 77 3.92 -12.94 -4.55
N ALA A 78 3.41 -11.84 -5.06
CA ALA A 78 1.96 -11.63 -5.17
C ALA A 78 1.33 -12.64 -6.12
N ILE A 79 1.96 -12.89 -7.27
CA ILE A 79 1.50 -13.87 -8.25
C ILE A 79 1.48 -15.28 -7.64
N ASP A 80 2.59 -15.69 -7.03
CA ASP A 80 2.72 -17.01 -6.44
C ASP A 80 1.69 -17.23 -5.33
N ARG A 81 1.49 -16.23 -4.49
CA ARG A 81 0.59 -16.32 -3.34
C ARG A 81 -0.88 -16.31 -3.75
N VAL A 82 -1.26 -15.53 -4.76
CA VAL A 82 -2.64 -15.56 -5.25
C VAL A 82 -2.96 -16.89 -5.94
N LYS A 83 -2.00 -17.43 -6.67
CA LYS A 83 -2.14 -18.78 -7.25
C LYS A 83 -2.32 -19.84 -6.17
N ALA A 84 -1.52 -19.79 -5.14
CA ALA A 84 -1.63 -20.72 -4.01
C ALA A 84 -2.98 -20.60 -3.30
N LEU A 85 -3.45 -19.36 -3.09
CA LEU A 85 -4.71 -19.10 -2.40
C LEU A 85 -5.90 -19.69 -3.14
N PHE A 86 -5.93 -19.59 -4.46
CA PHE A 86 -7.04 -20.09 -5.28
C PHE A 86 -6.78 -21.47 -5.89
N GLY A 87 -5.64 -22.09 -5.60
CA GLY A 87 -5.29 -23.38 -6.18
C GLY A 87 -5.14 -23.31 -7.70
N ALA A 88 -4.63 -22.21 -8.22
CA ALA A 88 -4.53 -21.96 -9.66
C ALA A 88 -3.08 -22.11 -10.14
N ASP A 89 -2.95 -22.36 -11.43
CA ASP A 89 -1.63 -22.44 -12.08
C ASP A 89 -1.12 -21.03 -12.46
#